data_accd9b8003053809081822fbc81e8ba2
#
_entry.id   accd9b8003053809081822fbc81e8ba2
#
_cell.length_a   1.000
_cell.length_b   1.000
_cell.length_c   1.000
_cell.angle_alpha   90.00
_cell.angle_beta   90.00
_cell.angle_gamma   90.00
#
_symmetry.space_group_name_H-M   'P 1'
#
loop_
_entity.id
_entity.type
_entity.pdbx_description
1 polymer ?
#
loop_
_entity_poly.entity_id
_entity_poly.type
_entity_poly.pdbx_seq_one_letter_code
_entity_poly.pdbx_strand_id
1 'polypeptide(L)'
;MDIRYSCNQRDFKRYTTEEVRNEFLITDLYKADEMVAVYSHVDRMVTLGCMPVNKVVSIDKGIDIWANFGTHYFLERREIGIFNIGDGAGTITADGVAYHLGYKDCLYITQGTKEVTFASDDAAKPAKFYMVSAPAHCRYETKLITLADAAKRPLGSLET
;
A
#
# COMPACT_ATOMS: atom_id res chain seq x y z
N MET A 1 -1.07 -3.67 -13.06
CA MET A 1 -1.20 -4.42 -11.80
C MET A 1 -0.89 -5.88 -12.05
N ASP A 2 -0.06 -6.49 -11.21
CA ASP A 2 0.20 -7.94 -11.20
C ASP A 2 -0.93 -8.67 -10.46
N ILE A 3 -1.40 -9.81 -10.99
CA ILE A 3 -2.49 -10.59 -10.37
C ILE A 3 -1.95 -11.97 -10.02
N ARG A 4 -2.01 -12.33 -8.75
CA ARG A 4 -1.56 -13.61 -8.23
C ARG A 4 -2.73 -14.43 -7.73
N TYR A 5 -2.93 -15.60 -8.33
CA TYR A 5 -3.97 -16.53 -7.93
C TYR A 5 -3.50 -17.35 -6.72
N SER A 6 -4.44 -17.80 -5.90
CA SER A 6 -4.12 -18.69 -4.79
C SER A 6 -3.68 -20.07 -5.32
N CYS A 7 -2.53 -20.54 -4.87
CA CYS A 7 -2.10 -21.90 -5.16
C CYS A 7 -2.84 -22.93 -4.30
N ASN A 8 -2.94 -24.16 -4.82
CA ASN A 8 -3.49 -25.26 -4.05
C ASN A 8 -2.51 -25.66 -2.93
N GLN A 9 -3.01 -25.91 -1.71
CA GLN A 9 -2.18 -26.30 -0.56
C GLN A 9 -1.36 -27.59 -0.78
N ARG A 10 -1.87 -28.52 -1.61
CA ARG A 10 -1.14 -29.76 -1.93
C ARG A 10 0.03 -29.49 -2.86
N ASP A 11 -0.17 -28.58 -3.84
CA ASP A 11 0.86 -28.22 -4.80
C ASP A 11 1.95 -27.38 -4.12
N PHE A 12 1.57 -26.43 -3.26
CA PHE A 12 2.49 -25.62 -2.48
C PHE A 12 3.53 -26.44 -1.70
N LYS A 13 3.15 -27.59 -1.13
CA LYS A 13 4.07 -28.46 -0.40
C LYS A 13 5.20 -29.04 -1.25
N ARG A 14 5.09 -28.95 -2.57
CA ARG A 14 6.07 -29.46 -3.55
C ARG A 14 6.86 -28.33 -4.21
N TYR A 15 6.53 -27.08 -3.93
CA TYR A 15 7.18 -25.93 -4.55
C TYR A 15 8.65 -25.87 -4.15
N THR A 16 9.48 -25.60 -5.13
CA THR A 16 10.86 -25.20 -4.92
C THR A 16 10.92 -23.80 -4.30
N THR A 17 12.08 -23.41 -3.78
CA THR A 17 12.29 -22.06 -3.26
C THR A 17 12.01 -21.00 -4.32
N GLU A 18 12.36 -21.25 -5.57
CA GLU A 18 12.12 -20.33 -6.67
C GLU A 18 10.62 -20.16 -6.95
N GLU A 19 9.86 -21.25 -6.99
CA GLU A 19 8.40 -21.21 -7.17
C GLU A 19 7.73 -20.45 -6.02
N VAL A 20 8.13 -20.70 -4.77
CA VAL A 20 7.61 -19.95 -3.61
C VAL A 20 7.91 -18.46 -3.72
N ARG A 21 9.12 -18.09 -4.17
CA ARG A 21 9.48 -16.67 -4.38
C ARG A 21 8.63 -16.04 -5.49
N ASN A 22 8.42 -16.73 -6.58
CA ASN A 22 7.62 -16.22 -7.71
C ASN A 22 6.15 -16.04 -7.33
N GLU A 23 5.59 -16.93 -6.50
CA GLU A 23 4.20 -16.85 -6.06
C GLU A 23 3.97 -15.75 -5.01
N PHE A 24 4.87 -15.58 -4.04
CA PHE A 24 4.59 -14.78 -2.85
C PHE A 24 5.48 -13.55 -2.68
N LEU A 25 6.69 -13.50 -3.24
CA LEU A 25 7.59 -12.38 -3.05
C LEU A 25 7.35 -11.28 -4.07
N ILE A 26 7.26 -10.05 -3.59
CA ILE A 26 7.24 -8.83 -4.42
C ILE A 26 8.63 -8.19 -4.29
N THR A 27 9.43 -8.24 -5.35
CA THR A 27 10.83 -7.76 -5.34
C THR A 27 10.96 -6.27 -5.68
N ASP A 28 10.13 -5.77 -6.60
CA ASP A 28 10.27 -4.43 -7.19
C ASP A 28 9.04 -3.55 -6.89
N LEU A 29 8.80 -3.31 -5.60
CA LEU A 29 7.63 -2.57 -5.16
C LEU A 29 7.76 -1.04 -5.37
N TYR A 30 8.98 -0.51 -5.43
CA TYR A 30 9.22 0.93 -5.56
C TYR A 30 9.93 1.29 -6.85
N LYS A 31 9.19 1.94 -7.75
CA LYS A 31 9.72 2.55 -8.98
C LYS A 31 9.41 4.03 -8.96
N ALA A 32 10.38 4.84 -9.41
CA ALA A 32 10.23 6.29 -9.44
C ALA A 32 9.00 6.71 -10.24
N ASP A 33 8.12 7.51 -9.62
CA ASP A 33 6.93 8.07 -10.25
C ASP A 33 5.90 7.06 -10.78
N GLU A 34 5.92 5.83 -10.24
CA GLU A 34 4.98 4.77 -10.61
C GLU A 34 4.18 4.29 -9.39
N MET A 35 2.98 3.78 -9.66
CA MET A 35 2.19 3.00 -8.73
C MET A 35 2.38 1.53 -9.08
N VAL A 36 3.08 0.79 -8.23
CA VAL A 36 3.22 -0.66 -8.36
C VAL A 36 2.13 -1.31 -7.53
N ALA A 37 1.34 -2.21 -8.12
CA ALA A 37 0.26 -2.89 -7.43
C ALA A 37 0.26 -4.39 -7.72
N VAL A 38 0.12 -5.19 -6.69
CA VAL A 38 0.00 -6.65 -6.75
C VAL A 38 -1.29 -7.06 -6.05
N TYR A 39 -2.23 -7.65 -6.78
CA TYR A 39 -3.46 -8.21 -6.25
C TYR A 39 -3.27 -9.69 -5.96
N SER A 40 -3.52 -10.10 -4.74
CA SER A 40 -3.51 -11.50 -4.32
C SER A 40 -4.94 -12.02 -4.15
N HIS A 41 -5.26 -13.13 -4.81
CA HIS A 41 -6.50 -13.86 -4.58
C HIS A 41 -6.53 -14.61 -3.23
N VAL A 42 -5.40 -14.67 -2.53
CA VAL A 42 -5.40 -15.03 -1.10
C VAL A 42 -5.94 -13.83 -0.33
N ASP A 43 -7.11 -13.98 0.27
CA ASP A 43 -7.84 -12.94 1.03
C ASP A 43 -8.18 -11.64 0.28
N ARG A 44 -8.04 -11.61 -1.05
CA ARG A 44 -8.35 -10.46 -1.90
C ARG A 44 -7.61 -9.17 -1.50
N MET A 45 -6.39 -9.33 -1.03
CA MET A 45 -5.52 -8.23 -0.63
C MET A 45 -4.83 -7.60 -1.84
N VAL A 46 -4.65 -6.29 -1.80
CA VAL A 46 -3.78 -5.58 -2.75
C VAL A 46 -2.62 -4.97 -1.98
N THR A 47 -1.41 -5.33 -2.37
CA THR A 47 -0.20 -4.68 -1.89
C THR A 47 0.26 -3.67 -2.93
N LEU A 48 0.49 -2.43 -2.50
CA LEU A 48 0.94 -1.37 -3.39
C LEU A 48 2.20 -0.70 -2.84
N GLY A 49 2.99 -0.16 -3.76
CA GLY A 49 4.13 0.69 -3.47
C GLY A 49 4.14 1.91 -4.38
N CYS A 50 4.45 3.05 -3.81
CA CYS A 50 4.58 4.30 -4.52
C CYS A 50 5.81 5.06 -4.04
N MET A 51 6.63 5.52 -4.98
CA MET A 51 7.79 6.38 -4.72
C MET A 51 7.70 7.59 -5.66
N PRO A 52 6.93 8.63 -5.31
CA PRO A 52 6.86 9.85 -6.09
C PRO A 52 8.20 10.61 -5.95
N VAL A 53 8.84 10.92 -7.07
CA VAL A 53 10.13 11.62 -7.10
C VAL A 53 9.97 13.00 -7.76
N ASN A 54 9.46 13.02 -9.00
CA ASN A 54 9.38 14.23 -9.81
C ASN A 54 7.95 14.72 -10.03
N LYS A 55 6.96 13.90 -9.70
CA LYS A 55 5.55 14.22 -9.96
C LYS A 55 4.62 13.55 -8.95
N VAL A 56 3.43 14.12 -8.84
CA VAL A 56 2.32 13.54 -8.10
C VAL A 56 1.86 12.25 -8.78
N VAL A 57 1.63 11.21 -8.00
CA VAL A 57 1.17 9.89 -8.47
C VAL A 57 -0.23 9.64 -7.93
N SER A 58 -1.18 9.23 -8.78
CA SER A 58 -2.52 8.80 -8.36
C SER A 58 -2.51 7.32 -7.97
N ILE A 59 -3.38 6.93 -7.02
CA ILE A 59 -3.58 5.53 -6.63
C ILE A 59 -4.05 4.67 -7.79
N ASP A 60 -4.83 5.24 -8.72
CA ASP A 60 -5.40 4.52 -9.87
C ASP A 60 -4.42 4.36 -11.03
N LYS A 61 -3.25 4.97 -10.93
CA LYS A 61 -2.29 4.99 -12.04
C LYS A 61 -1.83 3.59 -12.42
N GLY A 62 -2.08 3.21 -13.66
CA GLY A 62 -1.67 1.90 -14.20
C GLY A 62 -2.51 0.72 -13.71
N ILE A 63 -3.67 0.99 -13.09
CA ILE A 63 -4.62 -0.04 -12.64
C ILE A 63 -5.91 0.10 -13.44
N ASP A 64 -6.31 -0.96 -14.15
CA ASP A 64 -7.65 -1.04 -14.73
C ASP A 64 -8.64 -1.40 -13.61
N ILE A 65 -9.25 -0.38 -13.01
CA ILE A 65 -10.13 -0.51 -11.84
C ILE A 65 -11.36 -1.35 -12.18
N TRP A 66 -11.98 -1.08 -13.33
CA TRP A 66 -13.18 -1.80 -13.72
C TRP A 66 -12.93 -3.27 -13.99
N ALA A 67 -11.91 -3.59 -14.78
CA ALA A 67 -11.59 -4.97 -15.12
C ALA A 67 -11.17 -5.81 -13.92
N ASN A 68 -10.48 -5.19 -12.92
CA ASN A 68 -9.94 -5.92 -11.79
C ASN A 68 -10.88 -5.98 -10.57
N PHE A 69 -11.71 -4.94 -10.36
CA PHE A 69 -12.53 -4.83 -9.14
C PHE A 69 -14.02 -4.67 -9.41
N GLY A 70 -14.43 -4.37 -10.67
CA GLY A 70 -15.83 -4.08 -11.01
C GLY A 70 -16.33 -2.82 -10.32
N THR A 71 -15.47 -1.84 -10.08
CA THR A 71 -15.73 -0.57 -9.41
C THR A 71 -15.29 0.60 -10.30
N HIS A 72 -15.71 1.84 -9.97
CA HIS A 72 -15.38 3.04 -10.75
C HIS A 72 -14.09 3.71 -10.26
N TYR A 73 -13.72 3.54 -8.99
CA TYR A 73 -12.48 4.02 -8.39
C TYR A 73 -11.95 3.02 -7.34
N PHE A 74 -10.69 3.10 -7.00
CA PHE A 74 -9.99 2.06 -6.24
C PHE A 74 -10.60 1.78 -4.86
N LEU A 75 -10.97 2.82 -4.11
CA LEU A 75 -11.51 2.68 -2.76
C LEU A 75 -13.05 2.68 -2.71
N GLU A 76 -13.76 2.43 -3.82
CA GLU A 76 -15.23 2.37 -3.80
C GLU A 76 -15.77 1.32 -2.83
N ARG A 77 -15.10 0.15 -2.77
CA ARG A 77 -15.45 -0.98 -1.88
C ARG A 77 -14.27 -1.52 -1.10
N ARG A 78 -13.21 -0.72 -0.99
CA ARG A 78 -11.97 -1.11 -0.32
C ARG A 78 -11.54 -0.01 0.65
N GLU A 79 -10.76 -0.41 1.63
CA GLU A 79 -10.04 0.47 2.54
C GLU A 79 -8.53 0.24 2.38
N ILE A 80 -7.72 1.16 2.86
CA ILE A 80 -6.28 1.08 2.70
C ILE A 80 -5.54 1.63 3.92
N GLY A 81 -4.51 0.89 4.37
CA GLY A 81 -3.49 1.37 5.29
C GLY A 81 -2.22 1.72 4.51
N ILE A 82 -1.66 2.88 4.79
CA ILE A 82 -0.50 3.43 4.10
C ILE A 82 0.58 3.78 5.13
N PHE A 83 1.81 3.29 4.92
CA PHE A 83 2.96 3.60 5.76
C PHE A 83 4.02 4.31 4.93
N ASN A 84 4.58 5.41 5.43
CA ASN A 84 5.79 5.93 4.84
C ASN A 84 7.01 5.21 5.44
N ILE A 85 7.67 4.42 4.63
CA ILE A 85 8.89 3.67 5.02
C ILE A 85 10.17 4.24 4.38
N GLY A 86 10.04 5.34 3.64
CA GLY A 86 11.17 6.07 3.05
C GLY A 86 11.83 7.03 4.05
N ASP A 87 13.06 7.41 3.76
CA ASP A 87 13.81 8.37 4.59
C ASP A 87 13.30 9.82 4.44
N GLY A 88 12.57 10.11 3.35
CA GLY A 88 11.94 11.40 3.10
C GLY A 88 10.49 11.43 3.57
N ALA A 89 10.00 12.62 3.88
CA ALA A 89 8.59 12.86 4.14
C ALA A 89 7.83 13.10 2.83
N GLY A 90 6.50 12.99 2.91
CA GLY A 90 5.64 13.29 1.79
C GLY A 90 4.19 13.47 2.19
N THR A 91 3.40 13.91 1.23
CA THR A 91 2.00 14.24 1.43
C THR A 91 1.10 13.30 0.64
N ILE A 92 0.08 12.79 1.32
CA ILE A 92 -1.02 12.05 0.72
C ILE A 92 -2.25 12.96 0.73
N THR A 93 -2.86 13.16 -0.44
CA THR A 93 -4.10 13.93 -0.53
C THR A 93 -5.25 12.98 -0.83
N ALA A 94 -6.25 12.94 0.05
CA ALA A 94 -7.45 12.11 -0.06
C ALA A 94 -8.69 13.00 -0.16
N ASP A 95 -9.41 12.97 -1.28
CA ASP A 95 -10.56 13.84 -1.59
C ASP A 95 -10.31 15.32 -1.22
N GLY A 96 -9.13 15.85 -1.57
CA GLY A 96 -8.74 17.24 -1.32
C GLY A 96 -8.19 17.52 0.09
N VAL A 97 -8.22 16.57 1.02
CA VAL A 97 -7.61 16.70 2.34
C VAL A 97 -6.18 16.20 2.33
N ALA A 98 -5.22 17.05 2.71
CA ALA A 98 -3.80 16.71 2.72
C ALA A 98 -3.36 16.15 4.09
N TYR A 99 -2.63 15.04 4.05
CA TYR A 99 -2.02 14.39 5.21
C TYR A 99 -0.52 14.30 4.98
N HIS A 100 0.26 14.92 5.86
CA HIS A 100 1.73 14.88 5.80
C HIS A 100 2.25 13.71 6.64
N LEU A 101 3.07 12.85 6.05
CA LEU A 101 3.63 11.64 6.66
C LEU A 101 5.16 11.72 6.71
N GLY A 102 5.71 11.70 7.92
CA GLY A 102 7.11 11.43 8.17
C GLY A 102 7.42 9.91 8.15
N TYR A 103 8.66 9.57 8.46
CA TYR A 103 9.11 8.17 8.52
C TYR A 103 8.35 7.37 9.57
N LYS A 104 7.76 6.24 9.14
CA LYS A 104 6.92 5.33 9.93
C LYS A 104 5.56 5.88 10.36
N ASP A 105 5.15 7.04 9.89
CA ASP A 105 3.77 7.46 10.04
C ASP A 105 2.85 6.59 9.19
N CYS A 106 1.62 6.43 9.64
CA CYS A 106 0.59 5.62 9.00
C CYS A 106 -0.65 6.45 8.74
N LEU A 107 -1.25 6.28 7.57
CA LEU A 107 -2.55 6.84 7.22
C LEU A 107 -3.51 5.71 6.88
N TYR A 108 -4.62 5.61 7.60
CA TYR A 108 -5.77 4.81 7.20
C TYR A 108 -6.72 5.67 6.38
N ILE A 109 -7.11 5.19 5.19
CA ILE A 109 -8.12 5.83 4.35
C ILE A 109 -9.30 4.88 4.18
N THR A 110 -10.48 5.40 4.46
CA THR A 110 -11.74 4.66 4.45
C THR A 110 -12.27 4.39 3.04
N GLN A 111 -13.14 3.41 2.92
CA GLN A 111 -13.88 3.18 1.67
C GLN A 111 -14.72 4.40 1.26
N GLY A 112 -14.95 4.55 -0.04
CA GLY A 112 -15.73 5.65 -0.62
C GLY A 112 -14.92 6.92 -0.90
N THR A 113 -13.61 6.94 -0.57
CA THR A 113 -12.68 8.00 -0.97
C THR A 113 -12.39 7.84 -2.47
N LYS A 114 -12.64 8.90 -3.24
CA LYS A 114 -12.60 8.84 -4.72
C LYS A 114 -11.19 9.08 -5.27
N GLU A 115 -10.51 10.07 -4.73
CA GLU A 115 -9.21 10.50 -5.22
C GLU A 115 -8.16 10.37 -4.11
N VAL A 116 -7.07 9.67 -4.43
CA VAL A 116 -5.90 9.61 -3.54
C VAL A 116 -4.65 9.84 -4.37
N THR A 117 -3.86 10.83 -3.97
CA THR A 117 -2.61 11.19 -4.64
C THR A 117 -1.46 11.25 -3.66
N PHE A 118 -0.25 11.03 -4.18
CA PHE A 118 0.99 10.92 -3.43
C PHE A 118 2.04 11.87 -3.98
N ALA A 119 2.72 12.59 -3.09
CA ALA A 119 3.84 13.46 -3.42
C ALA A 119 4.94 13.34 -2.37
N SER A 120 6.21 13.45 -2.78
CA SER A 120 7.34 13.62 -1.86
C SER A 120 7.64 15.10 -1.66
N ASP A 121 8.15 15.44 -0.50
CA ASP A 121 8.58 16.81 -0.20
C ASP A 121 9.91 17.14 -0.89
N ASP A 122 10.79 16.15 -1.04
CA ASP A 122 12.11 16.30 -1.63
C ASP A 122 12.40 15.15 -2.60
N ALA A 123 12.68 15.49 -3.85
CA ALA A 123 13.04 14.51 -4.89
C ALA A 123 14.37 13.78 -4.59
N ALA A 124 15.29 14.40 -3.85
CA ALA A 124 16.56 13.78 -3.47
C ALA A 124 16.40 12.76 -2.33
N LYS A 125 15.32 12.89 -1.55
CA LYS A 125 14.93 11.96 -0.49
C LYS A 125 13.44 11.65 -0.60
N PRO A 126 13.04 10.85 -1.59
CA PRO A 126 11.63 10.58 -1.84
C PRO A 126 11.01 9.76 -0.71
N ALA A 127 9.76 10.04 -0.40
CA ALA A 127 8.93 9.18 0.41
C ALA A 127 8.72 7.82 -0.29
N LYS A 128 8.61 6.75 0.49
CA LYS A 128 8.25 5.41 -0.01
C LYS A 128 7.00 4.95 0.72
N PHE A 129 5.89 5.02 0.04
CA PHE A 129 4.61 4.61 0.60
C PHE A 129 4.37 3.12 0.37
N TYR A 130 4.43 2.34 1.45
CA TYR A 130 3.99 0.95 1.47
C TYR A 130 2.51 0.92 1.81
N MET A 131 1.72 0.18 1.05
CA MET A 131 0.29 0.19 1.20
C MET A 131 -0.29 -1.22 1.14
N VAL A 132 -1.30 -1.45 1.98
CA VAL A 132 -2.08 -2.68 1.99
C VAL A 132 -3.56 -2.32 1.97
N SER A 133 -4.30 -2.87 1.00
CA SER A 133 -5.72 -2.63 0.84
C SER A 133 -6.51 -3.94 0.93
N ALA A 134 -7.64 -3.90 1.60
CA ALA A 134 -8.60 -4.99 1.75
C ALA A 134 -10.01 -4.56 1.33
N PRO A 135 -10.91 -5.50 0.99
CA PRO A 135 -12.34 -5.20 0.90
C PRO A 135 -12.87 -4.65 2.22
N ALA A 136 -13.65 -3.58 2.17
CA ALA A 136 -14.23 -2.94 3.34
C ALA A 136 -15.69 -3.37 3.57
N HIS A 137 -16.09 -3.49 4.82
CA HIS A 137 -17.46 -3.83 5.22
C HIS A 137 -18.30 -2.60 5.56
N CYS A 138 -17.66 -1.55 6.07
CA CYS A 138 -18.31 -0.31 6.44
C CYS A 138 -17.32 0.85 6.34
N ARG A 139 -17.84 2.06 6.41
CA ARG A 139 -17.05 3.29 6.35
C ARG A 139 -16.65 3.71 7.76
N TYR A 140 -15.36 3.92 7.97
CA TYR A 140 -14.81 4.52 9.18
C TYR A 140 -14.28 5.92 8.90
N GLU A 141 -13.76 6.59 9.90
CA GLU A 141 -13.07 7.86 9.73
C GLU A 141 -11.64 7.65 9.21
N THR A 142 -11.23 8.43 8.20
CA THR A 142 -9.83 8.48 7.75
C THR A 142 -8.97 9.03 8.88
N LYS A 143 -7.86 8.33 9.20
CA LYS A 143 -7.06 8.65 10.38
C LYS A 143 -5.56 8.60 10.11
N LEU A 144 -4.90 9.72 10.41
CA LEU A 144 -3.44 9.78 10.50
C LEU A 144 -3.01 9.29 11.89
N ILE A 145 -2.03 8.42 11.93
CA ILE A 145 -1.39 7.88 13.13
C ILE A 145 0.10 8.14 12.98
N THR A 146 0.63 9.04 13.81
CA THR A 146 2.06 9.36 13.77
C THR A 146 2.88 8.37 14.58
N LEU A 147 4.18 8.28 14.29
CA LEU A 147 5.10 7.49 15.11
C LEU A 147 5.13 7.94 16.57
N ALA A 148 4.82 9.22 16.84
CA ALA A 148 4.73 9.76 18.19
C ALA A 148 3.51 9.22 18.96
N ASP A 149 2.39 8.97 18.26
CA ASP A 149 1.15 8.45 18.85
C ASP A 149 1.22 6.92 19.08
N ALA A 150 2.17 6.25 18.43
CA ALA A 150 2.28 4.79 18.47
C ALA A 150 2.89 4.29 19.79
N ALA A 151 2.28 3.27 20.40
CA ALA A 151 2.84 2.58 21.57
C ALA A 151 4.10 1.80 21.16
N LYS A 152 5.25 2.17 21.70
CA LYS A 152 6.52 1.50 21.44
C LYS A 152 6.71 0.34 22.41
N ARG A 153 6.85 -0.88 21.87
CA ARG A 153 7.19 -2.08 22.66
C ARG A 153 8.50 -2.66 22.12
N PRO A 154 9.63 -2.40 22.78
CA PRO A 154 10.89 -3.06 22.42
C PRO A 154 10.77 -4.56 22.72
N LEU A 155 11.05 -5.38 21.72
CA LEU A 155 11.04 -6.85 21.82
C LEU A 155 12.41 -7.38 21.34
N GLY A 156 12.76 -8.60 21.76
CA GLY A 156 13.95 -9.28 21.29
C GLY A 156 15.20 -9.04 22.14
N SER A 157 15.05 -8.57 23.39
CA SER A 157 16.10 -8.65 24.40
C SER A 157 16.04 -9.98 25.17
N LEU A 158 17.10 -10.31 25.92
CA LEU A 158 17.12 -11.48 26.82
C LEU A 158 16.14 -11.33 28.02
N GLU A 159 15.63 -10.13 28.23
CA GLU A 159 14.75 -9.78 29.35
C GLU A 159 13.27 -9.67 28.94
N THR A 160 12.95 -9.85 27.63
CA THR A 160 11.58 -9.73 27.08
C THR A 160 11.18 -10.95 26.27
#